data_0784efcf6e5b3328a81bd210a083ef8e
#
_entry.id   0784efcf6e5b3328a81bd210a083ef8e
#
_cell.length_a   1.000
_cell.length_b   1.000
_cell.length_c   1.000
_cell.angle_alpha   90.00
_cell.angle_beta   90.00
_cell.angle_gamma   90.00
#
_symmetry.space_group_name_H-M   'P 1'
#
loop_
_entity.id
_entity.type
_entity.pdbx_description
1 polymer ?
#
loop_
_entity_poly.entity_id
_entity_poly.type
_entity_poly.pdbx_seq_one_letter_code
_entity_poly.pdbx_strand_id
1 'polypeptide(L)'
;MVLLIILAIVLIVILGSLKQINEYERGVKFTAGKFTKIMLPGWRIVLPIFQSYKKVDIRTKVDDVPEQEAITKDNVSVKINAVIYYKVFDASLAVLEVEDFYYATAQLAQTTMRNIVGSVTLDELLCEREKVSSQIK
;
A
#
# COMPACT_ATOMS: atom_id res chain seq x y z
N MET A 1 -35.53 -25.37 23.65
CA MET A 1 -35.08 -25.42 22.26
C MET A 1 -34.76 -24.03 21.72
N VAL A 2 -35.69 -23.08 21.66
CA VAL A 2 -35.48 -21.73 21.10
C VAL A 2 -34.37 -20.97 21.85
N LEU A 3 -34.31 -21.03 23.18
CA LEU A 3 -33.27 -20.37 23.98
C LEU A 3 -31.86 -20.90 23.68
N LEU A 4 -31.73 -22.22 23.47
CA LEU A 4 -30.44 -22.82 23.10
C LEU A 4 -29.98 -22.40 21.70
N ILE A 5 -30.89 -22.26 20.76
CA ILE A 5 -30.60 -21.78 19.40
C ILE A 5 -30.11 -20.32 19.44
N ILE A 6 -30.80 -19.46 20.22
CA ILE A 6 -30.40 -18.06 20.38
C ILE A 6 -29.02 -17.97 21.03
N LEU A 7 -28.76 -18.75 22.07
CA LEU A 7 -27.47 -18.79 22.75
C LEU A 7 -26.34 -19.24 21.81
N ALA A 8 -26.60 -20.25 20.96
CA ALA A 8 -25.65 -20.71 19.96
C ALA A 8 -25.34 -19.63 18.92
N ILE A 9 -26.35 -18.94 18.42
CA ILE A 9 -26.16 -17.84 17.45
C ILE A 9 -25.33 -16.71 18.06
N VAL A 10 -25.62 -16.29 19.29
CA VAL A 10 -24.88 -15.26 20.01
C VAL A 10 -23.43 -15.67 20.18
N LEU A 11 -23.18 -16.95 20.56
CA LEU A 11 -21.83 -17.48 20.72
C LEU A 11 -21.03 -17.44 19.39
N ILE A 12 -21.66 -17.84 18.29
CA ILE A 12 -21.05 -17.81 16.95
C ILE A 12 -20.70 -16.36 16.53
N VAL A 13 -21.59 -15.41 16.82
CA VAL A 13 -21.35 -14.00 16.50
C VAL A 13 -20.20 -13.44 17.32
N ILE A 14 -20.11 -13.78 18.62
CA ILE A 14 -19.00 -13.35 19.50
C ILE A 14 -17.68 -13.92 19.04
N LEU A 15 -17.61 -15.21 18.71
CA LEU A 15 -16.42 -15.85 18.20
C LEU A 15 -15.98 -15.27 16.84
N GLY A 16 -16.93 -14.96 15.97
CA GLY A 16 -16.66 -14.32 14.67
C GLY A 16 -16.22 -12.86 14.77
N SER A 17 -16.55 -12.19 15.89
CA SER A 17 -16.20 -10.79 16.15
C SER A 17 -14.74 -10.61 16.59
N LEU A 18 -14.07 -11.66 17.07
CA LEU A 18 -12.67 -11.61 17.48
C LEU A 18 -11.78 -11.64 16.26
N LYS A 19 -11.05 -10.55 16.02
CA LYS A 19 -10.08 -10.42 14.92
C LYS A 19 -8.71 -10.11 15.48
N GLN A 20 -7.70 -10.82 14.97
CA GLN A 20 -6.31 -10.60 15.29
C GLN A 20 -5.68 -9.68 14.25
N ILE A 21 -4.99 -8.66 14.74
CA ILE A 21 -4.16 -7.75 13.94
C ILE A 21 -2.72 -7.98 14.35
N ASN A 22 -1.87 -8.29 13.38
CA ASN A 22 -0.46 -8.54 13.62
C ASN A 22 0.30 -7.23 13.88
N GLU A 23 1.50 -7.33 14.49
CA GLU A 23 2.33 -6.17 14.83
C GLU A 23 2.70 -5.33 13.60
N TYR A 24 2.91 -5.99 12.48
CA TYR A 24 3.26 -5.37 11.20
C TYR A 24 2.05 -4.88 10.39
N GLU A 25 0.82 -5.01 10.92
CA GLU A 25 -0.42 -4.58 10.28
C GLU A 25 -1.09 -3.47 11.10
N ARG A 26 -1.82 -2.62 10.40
CA ARG A 26 -2.76 -1.67 11.01
C ARG A 26 -4.14 -1.89 10.41
N GLY A 27 -5.14 -1.98 11.25
CA GLY A 27 -6.51 -2.10 10.82
C GLY A 27 -7.18 -0.73 10.71
N VAL A 28 -7.70 -0.39 9.54
CA VAL A 28 -8.55 0.78 9.37
C VAL A 28 -10.00 0.34 9.55
N LYS A 29 -10.63 0.82 10.64
CA LYS A 29 -11.98 0.41 11.04
C LYS A 29 -13.03 1.38 10.52
N PHE A 30 -14.05 0.82 9.89
CA PHE A 30 -15.23 1.53 9.44
C PHE A 30 -16.45 1.08 10.25
N THR A 31 -17.29 2.01 10.63
CA THR A 31 -18.57 1.74 11.29
C THR A 31 -19.67 2.35 10.45
N ALA A 32 -20.58 1.53 9.95
CA ALA A 32 -21.65 1.95 9.02
C ALA A 32 -21.10 2.73 7.79
N GLY A 33 -19.95 2.28 7.23
CA GLY A 33 -19.30 2.92 6.09
C GLY A 33 -18.44 4.16 6.43
N LYS A 34 -18.48 4.65 7.67
CA LYS A 34 -17.71 5.82 8.09
C LYS A 34 -16.42 5.39 8.79
N PHE A 35 -15.29 6.04 8.44
CA PHE A 35 -14.03 5.86 9.16
C PHE A 35 -14.20 6.22 10.64
N THR A 36 -13.76 5.32 11.51
CA THR A 36 -13.87 5.53 12.95
C THR A 36 -12.51 5.68 13.62
N LYS A 37 -11.62 4.71 13.40
CA LYS A 37 -10.28 4.71 14.03
C LYS A 37 -9.35 3.69 13.41
N ILE A 38 -8.05 3.89 13.65
CA ILE A 38 -7.01 2.90 13.36
C ILE A 38 -6.96 1.90 14.52
N MET A 39 -6.99 0.61 14.20
CA MET A 39 -6.84 -0.48 15.15
C MET A 39 -5.35 -0.85 15.28
N LEU A 40 -4.85 -0.76 16.49
CA LEU A 40 -3.51 -1.21 16.86
C LEU A 40 -3.43 -2.75 16.91
N PRO A 41 -2.22 -3.33 16.85
CA PRO A 41 -2.01 -4.77 16.94
C PRO A 41 -2.64 -5.39 18.18
N GLY A 42 -2.93 -6.69 18.08
CA GLY A 42 -3.55 -7.48 19.13
C GLY A 42 -4.96 -7.96 18.79
N TRP A 43 -5.61 -8.53 19.80
CA TRP A 43 -6.99 -8.98 19.68
C TRP A 43 -7.96 -7.81 19.72
N ARG A 44 -8.80 -7.71 18.72
CA ARG A 44 -9.79 -6.63 18.58
C ARG A 44 -11.18 -7.20 18.28
N ILE A 45 -12.19 -6.56 18.84
CA ILE A 45 -13.59 -6.91 18.59
C ILE A 45 -14.10 -6.05 17.44
N VAL A 46 -14.57 -6.71 16.39
CA VAL A 46 -15.18 -6.08 15.23
C VAL A 46 -16.52 -6.78 14.96
N LEU A 47 -17.61 -6.06 15.13
CA LEU A 47 -18.95 -6.58 14.87
C LEU A 47 -19.19 -6.71 13.36
N PRO A 48 -19.30 -7.92 12.80
CA PRO A 48 -19.30 -8.12 11.35
C PRO A 48 -20.51 -7.52 10.64
N ILE A 49 -21.61 -7.24 11.36
CA ILE A 49 -22.84 -6.70 10.78
C ILE A 49 -22.77 -5.19 10.55
N PHE A 50 -22.13 -4.45 11.48
CA PHE A 50 -22.11 -2.97 11.45
C PHE A 50 -20.72 -2.39 11.21
N GLN A 51 -19.69 -3.21 11.30
CA GLN A 51 -18.30 -2.78 11.26
C GLN A 51 -17.54 -3.58 10.22
N SER A 52 -16.80 -2.87 9.39
CA SER A 52 -15.81 -3.44 8.48
C SER A 52 -14.43 -2.93 8.82
N TYR A 53 -13.40 -3.64 8.41
CA TYR A 53 -12.03 -3.21 8.57
C TYR A 53 -11.17 -3.63 7.38
N LYS A 54 -10.20 -2.79 7.03
CA LYS A 54 -9.21 -3.10 6.01
C LYS A 54 -7.84 -3.15 6.69
N LYS A 55 -7.09 -4.22 6.47
CA LYS A 55 -5.72 -4.37 6.98
C LYS A 55 -4.75 -3.74 6.01
N VAL A 56 -3.79 -2.99 6.54
CA VAL A 56 -2.69 -2.39 5.80
C VAL A 56 -1.38 -2.85 6.42
N ASP A 57 -0.50 -3.41 5.62
CA ASP A 57 0.84 -3.80 6.02
C ASP A 57 1.74 -2.56 6.03
N ILE A 58 2.43 -2.32 7.16
CA ILE A 58 3.31 -1.16 7.38
C ILE A 58 4.79 -1.47 7.20
N ARG A 59 5.14 -2.68 6.77
CA ARG A 59 6.53 -3.04 6.47
C ARG A 59 7.00 -2.37 5.19
N THR A 60 8.31 -2.22 5.08
CA THR A 60 8.91 -1.85 3.80
C THR A 60 8.63 -2.95 2.79
N LYS A 61 8.06 -2.59 1.66
CA LYS A 61 7.80 -3.46 0.52
C LYS A 61 8.70 -3.12 -0.62
N VAL A 62 8.95 -4.10 -1.44
CA VAL A 62 9.74 -4.00 -2.66
C VAL A 62 8.83 -4.35 -3.82
N ASP A 63 8.83 -3.51 -4.82
CA ASP A 63 8.04 -3.73 -6.03
C ASP A 63 8.88 -3.45 -7.27
N ASP A 64 8.72 -4.28 -8.29
CA ASP A 64 9.44 -4.14 -9.55
C ASP A 64 8.65 -3.22 -10.49
N VAL A 65 9.29 -2.15 -10.93
CA VAL A 65 8.75 -1.29 -11.98
C VAL A 65 9.09 -1.93 -13.33
N PRO A 66 8.09 -2.29 -14.14
CA PRO A 66 8.32 -2.95 -15.42
C PRO A 66 9.13 -2.06 -16.36
N GLU A 67 9.83 -2.68 -17.29
CA GLU A 67 10.65 -2.02 -18.30
C GLU A 67 9.87 -0.92 -19.03
N GLN A 68 10.45 0.27 -19.06
CA GLN A 68 9.92 1.45 -19.76
C GLN A 68 10.88 1.88 -20.83
N GLU A 69 10.34 2.27 -21.98
CA GLU A 69 11.10 2.98 -23.00
C GLU A 69 11.04 4.48 -22.75
N ALA A 70 12.18 5.11 -22.70
CA ALA A 70 12.32 6.55 -22.54
C ALA A 70 13.39 7.09 -23.50
N ILE A 71 13.27 8.38 -23.82
CA ILE A 71 14.23 9.08 -24.67
C ILE A 71 15.01 10.04 -23.76
N THR A 72 16.33 9.94 -23.78
CA THR A 72 17.23 10.81 -23.04
C THR A 72 17.29 12.22 -23.66
N LYS A 73 17.89 13.17 -22.95
CA LYS A 73 18.01 14.55 -23.38
C LYS A 73 18.78 14.69 -24.72
N ASP A 74 19.72 13.78 -25.01
CA ASP A 74 20.50 13.69 -26.24
C ASP A 74 19.82 12.86 -27.35
N ASN A 75 18.51 12.63 -27.19
CA ASN A 75 17.65 11.95 -28.17
C ASN A 75 18.01 10.47 -28.42
N VAL A 76 18.50 9.79 -27.41
CA VAL A 76 18.79 8.35 -27.44
C VAL A 76 17.65 7.59 -26.77
N SER A 77 17.09 6.60 -27.45
CA SER A 77 16.10 5.70 -26.86
C SER A 77 16.78 4.68 -25.95
N VAL A 78 16.32 4.59 -24.72
CA VAL A 78 16.83 3.65 -23.71
C VAL A 78 15.68 2.85 -23.09
N LYS A 79 15.96 1.63 -22.71
CA LYS A 79 15.06 0.79 -21.92
C LYS A 79 15.55 0.74 -20.48
N ILE A 80 14.68 1.05 -19.58
CA ILE A 80 14.98 1.15 -18.14
C ILE A 80 13.99 0.34 -17.32
N ASN A 81 14.49 -0.29 -16.28
CA ASN A 81 13.71 -0.90 -15.23
C ASN A 81 14.20 -0.41 -13.87
N ALA A 82 13.38 -0.51 -12.86
CA ALA A 82 13.74 -0.12 -11.52
C ALA A 82 13.05 -1.00 -10.47
N VAL A 83 13.59 -0.98 -9.28
CA VAL A 83 12.99 -1.59 -8.10
C VAL A 83 12.73 -0.46 -7.10
N ILE A 84 11.51 -0.36 -6.62
CA ILE A 84 11.11 0.64 -5.64
C ILE A 84 10.95 0.02 -4.26
N TYR A 85 11.37 0.76 -3.25
CA TYR A 85 11.16 0.43 -1.85
C TYR A 85 10.21 1.46 -1.27
N TYR A 86 9.10 1.01 -0.73
CA TYR A 86 8.14 1.91 -0.11
C TYR A 86 7.58 1.34 1.19
N LYS A 87 7.09 2.22 2.03
CA LYS A 87 6.51 1.89 3.33
C LYS A 87 5.31 2.78 3.59
N VAL A 88 4.23 2.19 4.12
CA VAL A 88 3.05 2.96 4.53
C VAL A 88 3.31 3.53 5.94
N PHE A 89 3.30 4.86 6.06
CA PHE A 89 3.40 5.54 7.34
C PHE A 89 2.03 5.71 8.01
N ASP A 90 1.02 6.09 7.24
CA ASP A 90 -0.34 6.28 7.72
C ASP A 90 -1.31 5.36 6.97
N ALA A 91 -1.84 4.37 7.70
CA ALA A 91 -2.77 3.40 7.14
C ALA A 91 -4.13 4.03 6.80
N SER A 92 -4.53 5.10 7.48
CA SER A 92 -5.82 5.76 7.21
C SER A 92 -5.79 6.50 5.87
N LEU A 93 -4.75 7.29 5.61
CA LEU A 93 -4.58 7.99 4.34
C LEU A 93 -4.45 7.01 3.17
N ALA A 94 -3.68 5.94 3.34
CA ALA A 94 -3.49 4.92 2.32
C ALA A 94 -4.80 4.21 1.89
N VAL A 95 -5.81 4.18 2.76
CA VAL A 95 -7.10 3.52 2.47
C VAL A 95 -8.18 4.52 2.07
N LEU A 96 -8.13 5.75 2.59
CA LEU A 96 -9.19 6.74 2.40
C LEU A 96 -8.97 7.62 1.16
N GLU A 97 -7.72 7.97 0.87
CA GLU A 97 -7.40 8.91 -0.20
C GLU A 97 -7.10 8.22 -1.53
N VAL A 98 -6.66 6.97 -1.50
CA VAL A 98 -6.27 6.24 -2.70
C VAL A 98 -6.98 4.89 -2.73
N GLU A 99 -7.62 4.55 -3.84
CA GLU A 99 -8.31 3.28 -4.02
C GLU A 99 -7.35 2.10 -3.96
N ASP A 100 -6.26 2.19 -4.72
CA ASP A 100 -5.15 1.23 -4.72
C ASP A 100 -3.81 1.97 -4.67
N PHE A 101 -3.26 2.08 -3.46
CA PHE A 101 -1.99 2.78 -3.25
C PHE A 101 -0.79 2.01 -3.82
N TYR A 102 -0.88 0.70 -3.99
CA TYR A 102 0.18 -0.08 -4.63
C TYR A 102 0.28 0.29 -6.11
N TYR A 103 -0.85 0.27 -6.80
CA TYR A 103 -0.92 0.64 -8.20
C TYR A 103 -0.53 2.11 -8.40
N ALA A 104 -1.03 3.02 -7.58
CA ALA A 104 -0.69 4.44 -7.65
C ALA A 104 0.82 4.69 -7.46
N THR A 105 1.46 3.99 -6.50
CA THR A 105 2.90 4.11 -6.26
C THR A 105 3.71 3.61 -7.48
N ALA A 106 3.33 2.48 -8.06
CA ALA A 106 3.98 1.95 -9.26
C ALA A 106 3.86 2.92 -10.45
N GLN A 107 2.69 3.51 -10.69
CA GLN A 107 2.47 4.49 -11.74
C GLN A 107 3.26 5.79 -11.53
N LEU A 108 3.33 6.26 -10.28
CA LEU A 108 4.14 7.41 -9.93
C LEU A 108 5.63 7.14 -10.19
N ALA A 109 6.12 5.97 -9.81
CA ALA A 109 7.50 5.57 -10.04
C ALA A 109 7.83 5.52 -11.54
N GLN A 110 6.96 4.91 -12.36
CA GLN A 110 7.13 4.86 -13.82
C GLN A 110 7.22 6.26 -14.44
N THR A 111 6.31 7.14 -14.03
CA THR A 111 6.26 8.52 -14.55
C THR A 111 7.49 9.32 -14.13
N THR A 112 7.87 9.20 -12.87
CA THR A 112 9.05 9.88 -12.32
C THR A 112 10.32 9.41 -13.00
N MET A 113 10.48 8.10 -13.17
CA MET A 113 11.62 7.49 -13.85
C MET A 113 11.75 7.99 -15.30
N ARG A 114 10.64 8.04 -16.06
CA ARG A 114 10.61 8.57 -17.41
C ARG A 114 11.03 10.04 -17.47
N ASN A 115 10.52 10.85 -16.55
CA ASN A 115 10.85 12.28 -16.48
C ASN A 115 12.34 12.51 -16.17
N ILE A 116 12.89 11.75 -15.23
CA ILE A 116 14.32 11.85 -14.84
C ILE A 116 15.19 11.45 -16.02
N VAL A 117 14.92 10.33 -16.66
CA VAL A 117 15.68 9.88 -17.85
C VAL A 117 15.60 10.90 -18.99
N GLY A 118 14.45 11.50 -19.22
CA GLY A 118 14.28 12.57 -20.23
C GLY A 118 15.02 13.86 -19.89
N SER A 119 15.43 14.07 -18.65
CA SER A 119 16.16 15.27 -18.21
C SER A 119 17.69 15.15 -18.24
N VAL A 120 18.21 13.92 -18.35
CA VAL A 120 19.65 13.61 -18.33
C VAL A 120 20.15 13.09 -19.68
N THR A 121 21.45 13.21 -19.93
CA THR A 121 22.10 12.61 -21.10
C THR A 121 22.44 11.15 -20.85
N LEU A 122 22.70 10.39 -21.92
CA LEU A 122 23.11 9.00 -21.80
C LEU A 122 24.42 8.84 -20.99
N ASP A 123 25.37 9.75 -21.19
CA ASP A 123 26.65 9.75 -20.46
C ASP A 123 26.42 9.99 -18.97
N GLU A 124 25.57 10.93 -18.57
CA GLU A 124 25.19 11.18 -17.19
C GLU A 124 24.50 9.95 -16.57
N LEU A 125 23.63 9.30 -17.33
CA LEU A 125 22.92 8.11 -16.88
C LEU A 125 23.86 6.92 -16.62
N LEU A 126 24.91 6.78 -17.39
CA LEU A 126 25.91 5.72 -17.25
C LEU A 126 26.98 6.03 -16.21
N CYS A 127 27.46 7.30 -16.15
CA CYS A 127 28.53 7.72 -15.27
C CYS A 127 28.06 8.08 -13.86
N GLU A 128 26.87 8.64 -13.71
CA GLU A 128 26.33 9.14 -12.44
C GLU A 128 25.12 8.33 -11.94
N ARG A 129 25.15 7.03 -12.11
CA ARG A 129 24.08 6.12 -11.71
C ARG A 129 23.58 6.35 -10.27
N GLU A 130 24.47 6.70 -9.36
CA GLU A 130 24.13 6.98 -7.96
C GLU A 130 23.35 8.30 -7.79
N LYS A 131 23.69 9.34 -8.55
CA LYS A 131 22.98 10.63 -8.48
C LYS A 131 21.57 10.53 -9.05
N VAL A 132 21.39 9.84 -10.16
CA VAL A 132 20.08 9.59 -10.75
C VAL A 132 19.20 8.78 -9.80
N SER A 133 19.75 7.76 -9.15
CA SER A 133 19.04 6.96 -8.15
C SER A 133 18.61 7.80 -6.93
N SER A 134 19.39 8.80 -6.53
CA SER A 134 19.05 9.68 -5.40
C SER A 134 17.92 10.65 -5.70
N GLN A 135 17.67 11.01 -6.97
CA GLN A 135 16.57 11.89 -7.38
C GLN A 135 15.22 11.18 -7.46
N ILE A 136 15.22 9.85 -7.48
CA ILE A 136 14.02 9.00 -7.47
C ILE A 136 13.51 8.74 -6.04
N LYS A 137 14.29 9.07 -5.03
CA LYS A 137 14.00 8.78 -3.61
C LYS A 137 13.10 9.87 -2.96
#